data_85d86e840efff42a0ebb6fbd7167a60d
#
_entry.id   85d86e840efff42a0ebb6fbd7167a60d
#
_cell.length_a   1.000
_cell.length_b   1.000
_cell.length_c   1.000
_cell.angle_alpha   90.00
_cell.angle_beta   90.00
_cell.angle_gamma   90.00
#
_symmetry.space_group_name_H-M   'P 1'
#
loop_
_entity.id
_entity.type
_entity.pdbx_description
1 polymer ?
#
loop_
_entity_poly.entity_id
_entity_poly.type
_entity_poly.pdbx_seq_one_letter_code
_entity_poly.pdbx_strand_id
1 'polypeptide(L)'
;GFLTLKDRSKDLIISGGSNIYPREIEEVLLRHPGVAECSVVGRPDPEWGEEVVAFVVAREGMRPEAAELDRLCLDHIARFKRPKRYWFVETLPKNNYGKVLKTELRRRLAREA
;
A
#
# COMPACT_ATOMS: atom_id res chain seq x y z
N GLY A 1 -19.72 -14.87 -0.34
CA GLY A 1 -19.11 -15.37 0.82
C GLY A 1 -17.67 -15.74 0.69
N PHE A 2 -17.42 -16.96 0.31
CA PHE A 2 -16.03 -17.43 0.30
C PHE A 2 -15.17 -16.81 -0.80
N LEU A 3 -15.78 -16.29 -1.84
CA LEU A 3 -15.04 -15.58 -2.88
C LEU A 3 -14.40 -14.32 -2.31
N THR A 4 -15.10 -13.66 -1.41
CA THR A 4 -14.60 -12.48 -0.73
C THR A 4 -13.37 -12.81 0.10
N LEU A 5 -13.37 -13.94 0.75
CA LEU A 5 -12.24 -14.38 1.55
C LEU A 5 -11.03 -14.67 0.67
N LYS A 6 -11.25 -15.28 -0.50
CA LYS A 6 -10.16 -15.53 -1.44
C LYS A 6 -9.52 -14.24 -1.91
N ASP A 7 -10.34 -13.23 -2.22
CA ASP A 7 -9.83 -11.94 -2.67
C ASP A 7 -8.97 -11.28 -1.61
N ARG A 8 -9.38 -11.36 -0.36
CA ARG A 8 -8.61 -10.83 0.77
C ARG A 8 -7.29 -11.56 0.91
N SER A 9 -7.31 -12.87 0.74
CA SER A 9 -6.09 -13.68 0.83
C SER A 9 -5.06 -13.30 -0.23
N LYS A 10 -5.52 -12.92 -1.41
CA LYS A 10 -4.63 -12.51 -2.50
C LYS A 10 -3.91 -11.21 -2.20
N ASP A 11 -4.50 -10.35 -1.40
CA ASP A 11 -3.91 -9.06 -1.06
C ASP A 11 -3.01 -9.13 0.17
N LEU A 12 -3.07 -10.23 0.90
CA LEU A 12 -2.25 -10.40 2.10
C LEU A 12 -0.76 -10.35 1.74
N ILE A 13 -0.02 -9.56 2.49
CA ILE A 13 1.43 -9.44 2.33
C ILE A 13 2.10 -10.25 3.42
N ILE A 14 3.03 -11.12 3.03
CA ILE A 14 3.78 -11.92 3.99
C ILE A 14 5.23 -11.45 3.97
N SER A 15 5.66 -10.78 5.03
CA SER A 15 6.99 -10.23 5.15
C SER A 15 7.64 -10.73 6.44
N GLY A 16 8.80 -11.37 6.30
CA GLY A 16 9.53 -11.89 7.45
C GLY A 16 8.72 -12.89 8.27
N GLY A 17 7.82 -13.65 7.63
CA GLY A 17 6.95 -14.60 8.30
C GLY A 17 5.72 -13.99 8.97
N SER A 18 5.55 -12.68 8.86
CA SER A 18 4.40 -11.99 9.45
C SER A 18 3.35 -11.66 8.40
N ASN A 19 2.09 -11.81 8.76
CA ASN A 19 0.97 -11.47 7.90
C ASN A 19 0.66 -9.99 8.04
N ILE A 20 0.68 -9.28 6.93
CA ILE A 20 0.41 -7.85 6.89
C ILE A 20 -0.81 -7.61 6.00
N TYR A 21 -1.81 -6.94 6.55
CA TYR A 21 -3.04 -6.64 5.83
C TYR A 21 -2.97 -5.24 5.22
N PRO A 22 -2.94 -5.13 3.88
CA PRO A 22 -2.82 -3.82 3.23
C PRO A 22 -3.86 -2.81 3.68
N ARG A 23 -5.07 -3.26 3.93
CA ARG A 23 -6.17 -2.39 4.33
C ARG A 23 -5.90 -1.64 5.63
N GLU A 24 -5.25 -2.30 6.57
CA GLU A 24 -4.88 -1.68 7.84
C GLU A 24 -3.96 -0.48 7.61
N ILE A 25 -2.99 -0.65 6.72
CA ILE A 25 -2.06 0.42 6.39
C ILE A 25 -2.74 1.52 5.59
N GLU A 26 -3.56 1.13 4.63
CA GLU A 26 -4.29 2.09 3.79
C GLU A 26 -5.18 3.00 4.65
N GLU A 27 -5.86 2.44 5.63
CA GLU A 27 -6.70 3.24 6.53
C GLU A 27 -5.90 4.25 7.32
N VAL A 28 -4.72 3.87 7.76
CA VAL A 28 -3.83 4.79 8.50
C VAL A 28 -3.34 5.91 7.59
N LEU A 29 -2.89 5.58 6.39
CA LEU A 29 -2.39 6.58 5.45
C LEU A 29 -3.46 7.58 5.05
N LEU A 30 -4.70 7.13 4.93
CA LEU A 30 -5.82 8.00 4.57
C LEU A 30 -6.15 9.02 5.65
N ARG A 31 -5.63 8.87 6.85
CA ARG A 31 -5.81 9.84 7.93
C ARG A 31 -4.99 11.11 7.68
N HIS A 32 -3.94 11.03 6.87
CA HIS A 32 -3.15 12.20 6.55
C HIS A 32 -3.94 13.13 5.64
N PRO A 33 -4.06 14.42 5.98
CA PRO A 33 -4.88 15.35 5.19
C PRO A 33 -4.39 15.56 3.76
N GLY A 34 -3.12 15.29 3.49
CA GLY A 34 -2.55 15.42 2.16
C GLY A 34 -2.71 14.20 1.27
N VAL A 35 -3.28 13.11 1.78
CA VAL A 35 -3.48 11.88 1.02
C VAL A 35 -4.90 11.81 0.48
N ALA A 36 -5.05 11.82 -0.84
CA ALA A 36 -6.36 11.69 -1.47
C ALA A 36 -6.75 10.23 -1.62
N GLU A 37 -5.79 9.41 -2.06
CA GLU A 37 -6.00 7.97 -2.23
C GLU A 37 -4.69 7.26 -1.94
N CYS A 38 -4.77 5.99 -1.61
CA CYS A 38 -3.58 5.16 -1.45
C CYS A 38 -3.92 3.70 -1.70
N SER A 39 -2.91 2.92 -2.04
CA SER A 39 -3.03 1.49 -2.18
C SER A 39 -1.72 0.84 -1.76
N VAL A 40 -1.81 -0.22 -0.98
CA VAL A 40 -0.64 -0.91 -0.45
C VAL A 40 -0.56 -2.29 -1.08
N VAL A 41 0.63 -2.63 -1.58
CA VAL A 41 0.87 -3.94 -2.21
C VAL A 41 2.17 -4.53 -1.71
N GLY A 42 2.32 -5.83 -1.89
CA GLY A 42 3.57 -6.52 -1.59
C GLY A 42 4.42 -6.63 -2.85
N ARG A 43 5.71 -6.44 -2.69
CA ARG A 43 6.69 -6.61 -3.76
C ARG A 43 7.63 -7.75 -3.35
N PRO A 44 7.93 -8.70 -4.24
CA PRO A 44 8.86 -9.78 -3.90
C PRO A 44 10.20 -9.24 -3.42
N ASP A 45 10.70 -9.82 -2.34
CA ASP A 45 11.97 -9.44 -1.73
C ASP A 45 12.73 -10.71 -1.35
N PRO A 46 14.01 -10.83 -1.75
CA PRO A 46 14.79 -12.05 -1.48
C PRO A 46 15.07 -12.31 -0.01
N GLU A 47 15.10 -11.27 0.83
CA GLU A 47 15.36 -11.45 2.26
C GLU A 47 14.09 -11.70 3.06
N TRP A 48 13.02 -10.97 2.73
CA TRP A 48 11.81 -10.96 3.56
C TRP A 48 10.63 -11.72 2.97
N GLY A 49 10.76 -12.20 1.75
CA GLY A 49 9.67 -12.79 1.00
C GLY A 49 8.90 -11.73 0.24
N GLU A 50 8.40 -10.74 0.95
CA GLU A 50 7.76 -9.57 0.34
C GLU A 50 8.11 -8.32 1.14
N GLU A 51 8.18 -7.18 0.46
CA GLU A 51 8.28 -5.89 1.16
C GLU A 51 7.01 -5.10 0.90
N VAL A 52 6.63 -4.27 1.87
CA VAL A 52 5.41 -3.47 1.80
C VAL A 52 5.71 -2.19 1.03
N VAL A 53 4.90 -1.92 0.00
CA VAL A 53 5.03 -0.71 -0.82
C VAL A 53 3.70 0.02 -0.85
N ALA A 54 3.72 1.32 -0.59
CA ALA A 54 2.52 2.15 -0.62
C ALA A 54 2.55 3.07 -1.84
N PHE A 55 1.47 3.05 -2.62
CA PHE A 55 1.23 4.02 -3.68
C PHE A 55 0.31 5.09 -3.12
N VAL A 56 0.73 6.34 -3.22
CA VAL A 56 0.00 7.45 -2.63
C VAL A 56 -0.34 8.48 -3.69
N VAL A 57 -1.60 8.90 -3.72
CA VAL A 57 -2.05 10.00 -4.55
C VAL A 57 -2.22 11.21 -3.63
N ALA A 58 -1.44 12.25 -3.87
CA ALA A 58 -1.52 13.46 -3.07
C ALA A 58 -2.79 14.24 -3.41
N ARG A 59 -3.34 14.88 -2.38
CA ARG A 59 -4.49 15.76 -2.57
C ARG A 59 -4.01 17.02 -3.31
N GLU A 60 -4.85 17.55 -4.17
CA GLU A 60 -4.50 18.73 -4.95
C GLU A 60 -4.02 19.87 -4.03
N GLY A 61 -2.89 20.47 -4.40
CA GLY A 61 -2.31 21.54 -3.63
C GLY A 61 -1.52 21.12 -2.40
N MET A 62 -1.43 19.82 -2.14
CA MET A 62 -0.71 19.30 -0.99
C MET A 62 0.42 18.36 -1.42
N ARG A 63 1.46 18.29 -0.59
CA ARG A 63 2.62 17.44 -0.86
C ARG A 63 3.02 16.70 0.41
N PRO A 64 2.32 15.61 0.74
CA PRO A 64 2.71 14.83 1.90
C PRO A 64 4.09 14.20 1.66
N GLU A 65 4.90 14.16 2.69
CA GLU A 65 6.23 13.56 2.59
C GLU A 65 6.21 12.13 3.13
N ALA A 66 7.08 11.30 2.57
CA ALA A 66 7.20 9.90 3.02
C ALA A 66 7.49 9.83 4.51
N ALA A 67 8.32 10.73 5.03
CA ALA A 67 8.65 10.76 6.45
C ALA A 67 7.43 11.01 7.33
N GLU A 68 6.53 11.88 6.88
CA GLU A 68 5.29 12.16 7.60
C GLU A 68 4.37 10.95 7.64
N LEU A 69 4.25 10.28 6.51
CA LEU A 69 3.42 9.08 6.39
C LEU A 69 4.00 7.94 7.22
N ASP A 70 5.32 7.82 7.22
CA ASP A 70 6.00 6.81 7.99
C ASP A 70 5.78 7.00 9.49
N ARG A 71 5.86 8.24 9.96
CA ARG A 71 5.61 8.57 11.36
C ARG A 71 4.16 8.27 11.74
N LEU A 72 3.23 8.59 10.86
CA LEU A 72 1.81 8.31 11.07
C LEU A 72 1.59 6.81 11.24
N CYS A 73 2.25 6.00 10.42
CA CYS A 73 2.17 4.55 10.54
C CYS A 73 2.75 4.07 11.87
N LEU A 74 3.89 4.62 12.29
CA LEU A 74 4.49 4.25 13.57
C LEU A 74 3.59 4.53 14.76
N ASP A 75 2.77 5.57 14.66
CA ASP A 75 1.86 5.96 15.74
C ASP A 75 0.64 5.05 15.82
N HIS A 76 0.28 4.37 14.75
CA HIS A 76 -0.98 3.64 14.68
C HIS A 76 -0.86 2.13 14.42
N ILE A 77 0.23 1.67 13.84
CA ILE A 77 0.41 0.24 13.54
C ILE A 77 1.79 -0.24 13.97
N ALA A 78 1.95 -1.55 14.02
CA ALA A 78 3.22 -2.14 14.39
C ALA A 78 4.33 -1.74 13.41
N ARG A 79 5.51 -1.53 13.94
CA ARG A 79 6.65 -1.05 13.18
C ARG A 79 6.97 -1.88 11.94
N PHE A 80 6.88 -3.20 12.04
CA PHE A 80 7.19 -4.09 10.92
C PHE A 80 6.14 -4.04 9.79
N LYS A 81 4.97 -3.47 10.06
CA LYS A 81 3.90 -3.34 9.08
C LYS A 81 4.04 -2.10 8.20
N ARG A 82 4.94 -1.19 8.57
CA ARG A 82 5.13 0.04 7.79
C ARG A 82 5.54 -0.26 6.36
N PRO A 83 5.09 0.56 5.40
CA PRO A 83 5.63 0.49 4.05
C PRO A 83 7.13 0.80 4.07
N LYS A 84 7.90 0.05 3.31
CA LYS A 84 9.33 0.32 3.16
C LYS A 84 9.60 1.32 2.07
N ARG A 85 8.64 1.49 1.17
CA ARG A 85 8.73 2.45 0.08
C ARG A 85 7.39 3.14 -0.09
N TYR A 86 7.46 4.42 -0.44
CA TYR A 86 6.28 5.24 -0.75
C TYR A 86 6.45 5.76 -2.16
N TRP A 87 5.50 5.44 -3.03
CA TRP A 87 5.50 5.90 -4.41
C TRP A 87 4.37 6.90 -4.58
N PHE A 88 4.73 8.13 -4.92
CA PHE A 88 3.76 9.18 -5.14
C PHE A 88 3.38 9.18 -6.61
N VAL A 89 2.11 8.95 -6.88
CA VAL A 89 1.59 8.84 -8.25
C VAL A 89 0.42 9.80 -8.43
N GLU A 90 0.14 10.16 -9.67
CA GLU A 90 -0.96 11.08 -9.96
C GLU A 90 -2.31 10.41 -9.84
N THR A 91 -2.39 9.15 -10.24
CA THR A 91 -3.64 8.38 -10.18
C THR A 91 -3.32 6.92 -9.91
N LEU A 92 -4.33 6.21 -9.42
CA LEU A 92 -4.26 4.77 -9.25
C LEU A 92 -5.05 4.10 -10.37
N PRO A 93 -4.55 2.97 -10.93
CA PRO A 93 -5.32 2.24 -11.94
C PRO A 93 -6.59 1.65 -11.31
N LYS A 94 -7.71 1.88 -11.94
CA LYS A 94 -9.00 1.42 -11.44
C LYS A 94 -9.79 0.71 -12.54
N ASN A 95 -10.66 -0.23 -12.12
CA ASN A 95 -11.56 -0.87 -13.05
C ASN A 95 -12.81 0.00 -13.26
N ASN A 96 -13.77 -0.50 -14.04
CA ASN A 96 -15.01 0.23 -14.35
C ASN A 96 -15.84 0.57 -13.11
N TYR A 97 -15.61 -0.13 -12.02
CA TYR A 97 -16.36 0.07 -10.77
C TYR A 97 -15.61 0.98 -9.79
N GLY A 98 -14.48 1.52 -10.19
CA GLY A 98 -13.68 2.37 -9.34
C GLY A 98 -12.78 1.64 -8.35
N LYS A 99 -12.67 0.33 -8.48
CA LYS A 99 -11.81 -0.47 -7.61
C LYS A 99 -10.36 -0.44 -8.11
N VAL A 100 -9.43 -0.19 -7.20
CA VAL A 100 -8.00 -0.15 -7.53
C VAL A 100 -7.51 -1.51 -7.99
N LEU A 101 -6.79 -1.51 -9.11
CA LEU A 101 -6.22 -2.73 -9.69
C LEU A 101 -4.82 -2.96 -9.15
N LYS A 102 -4.72 -3.67 -8.04
CA LYS A 102 -3.42 -3.93 -7.40
C LYS A 102 -2.46 -4.73 -8.30
N THR A 103 -3.01 -5.56 -9.18
CA THR A 103 -2.20 -6.30 -10.14
C THR A 103 -1.39 -5.36 -11.03
N GLU A 104 -2.00 -4.26 -11.45
CA GLU A 104 -1.31 -3.26 -12.26
C GLU A 104 -0.22 -2.55 -11.47
N LEU A 105 -0.46 -2.29 -10.19
CA LEU A 105 0.55 -1.68 -9.33
C LEU A 105 1.76 -2.59 -9.17
N ARG A 106 1.52 -3.89 -9.01
CA ARG A 106 2.59 -4.88 -8.90
C ARG A 106 3.40 -4.95 -10.19
N ARG A 107 2.76 -4.83 -11.34
CA ARG A 107 3.43 -4.79 -12.63
C ARG A 107 4.35 -3.58 -12.75
N ARG A 108 3.89 -2.43 -12.28
CA ARG A 108 4.71 -1.21 -12.28
C ARG A 108 5.96 -1.41 -11.45
N LEU A 109 5.84 -2.02 -10.29
CA LEU A 109 6.98 -2.31 -9.42
C LEU A 109 7.97 -3.24 -10.09
N ALA A 110 7.48 -4.25 -10.79
CA ALA A 110 8.33 -5.19 -11.51
C ALA A 110 9.13 -4.50 -12.61
N ARG A 111 8.52 -3.53 -13.29
CA ARG A 111 9.21 -2.77 -14.34
C ARG A 111 10.28 -1.84 -13.76
N GLU A 112 9.96 -1.23 -12.64
CA GLU A 112 10.87 -0.27 -12.01
C GLU A 112 12.02 -0.95 -11.27
N ALA A 113 11.84 -2.21 -10.96
CA ALA A 113 12.91 -2.98 -10.34
C ALA A 113 13.96 -3.38 -11.36
#